data_9644aef95b0775968820546c54b70385
#
_entry.id   9644aef95b0775968820546c54b70385
#
_cell.length_a   1.000
_cell.length_b   1.000
_cell.length_c   1.000
_cell.angle_alpha   90.00
_cell.angle_beta   90.00
_cell.angle_gamma   90.00
#
_symmetry.space_group_name_H-M   'P 1'
#
loop_
_entity.id
_entity.type
_entity.pdbx_description
1 polymer ?
#
loop_
_entity_poly.entity_id
_entity_poly.type
_entity_poly.pdbx_seq_one_letter_code
_entity_poly.pdbx_strand_id
1 'polypeptide(L)'
;MLDENFFKRTIDELHKELIYLTFYFQGEPYLNPKFLEMVNYASSKRIYTSTSTNAHYLDDDSAKKTVESGLDRLIISVDGITQESYEAYRIGGKLEKVLEGARNVLRWKKELKSSTPHVIFQFLVVKQNQHEVQAMEQLANEMGVNEVRFKTAQVYDFENGNELIPTIEKYSRYEKTVSGKYKIKNELLNH
;
A
#
# COMPACT_ATOMS: atom_id res chain seq x y z
N MET A 1 -20.66 1.45 -0.62
CA MET A 1 -19.76 1.15 0.51
C MET A 1 -20.27 -0.07 1.24
N LEU A 2 -19.38 -0.85 1.86
CA LEU A 2 -19.77 -2.02 2.66
C LEU A 2 -20.56 -1.56 3.91
N ASP A 3 -21.69 -2.21 4.17
CA ASP A 3 -22.53 -1.97 5.35
C ASP A 3 -21.90 -2.61 6.59
N GLU A 4 -21.90 -1.88 7.70
CA GLU A 4 -21.26 -2.30 8.94
C GLU A 4 -21.96 -3.53 9.58
N ASN A 5 -23.28 -3.58 9.54
CA ASN A 5 -24.04 -4.69 10.14
C ASN A 5 -23.86 -5.97 9.33
N PHE A 6 -23.85 -5.85 8.00
CA PHE A 6 -23.55 -6.97 7.12
C PHE A 6 -22.13 -7.49 7.39
N PHE A 7 -21.15 -6.58 7.50
CA PHE A 7 -19.76 -6.93 7.81
C PHE A 7 -19.67 -7.69 9.15
N LYS A 8 -20.24 -7.14 10.21
CA LYS A 8 -20.19 -7.77 11.55
C LYS A 8 -20.80 -9.17 11.56
N ARG A 9 -21.95 -9.37 10.93
CA ARG A 9 -22.55 -10.70 10.80
C ARG A 9 -21.64 -11.67 10.06
N THR A 10 -21.03 -11.23 8.96
CA THR A 10 -20.10 -12.07 8.19
C THR A 10 -18.88 -12.46 9.05
N ILE A 11 -18.33 -11.52 9.81
CA ILE A 11 -17.22 -11.81 10.72
C ILE A 11 -17.63 -12.76 11.84
N ASP A 12 -18.82 -12.60 12.42
CA ASP A 12 -19.32 -13.51 13.46
C ASP A 12 -19.50 -14.95 12.97
N GLU A 13 -19.87 -15.14 11.70
CA GLU A 13 -19.97 -16.45 11.09
C GLU A 13 -18.59 -17.08 10.80
N LEU A 14 -17.60 -16.27 10.37
CA LEU A 14 -16.33 -16.76 9.84
C LEU A 14 -15.17 -16.73 10.85
N HIS A 15 -15.25 -15.97 11.95
CA HIS A 15 -14.10 -15.65 12.81
C HIS A 15 -13.35 -16.86 13.39
N LYS A 16 -13.99 -18.02 13.50
CA LYS A 16 -13.35 -19.25 14.01
C LYS A 16 -12.37 -19.87 13.01
N GLU A 17 -12.53 -19.56 11.73
CA GLU A 17 -11.76 -20.12 10.63
C GLU A 17 -10.91 -19.05 9.92
N LEU A 18 -11.33 -17.78 10.05
CA LEU A 18 -10.68 -16.67 9.38
C LEU A 18 -9.50 -16.15 10.21
N ILE A 19 -8.29 -16.35 9.70
CA ILE A 19 -7.06 -15.92 10.38
C ILE A 19 -6.50 -14.60 9.84
N TYR A 20 -6.90 -14.19 8.64
CA TYR A 20 -6.39 -13.00 7.93
C TYR A 20 -7.48 -12.34 7.11
N LEU A 21 -7.60 -11.01 7.23
CA LEU A 21 -8.56 -10.21 6.50
C LEU A 21 -7.88 -9.00 5.84
N THR A 22 -8.06 -8.89 4.53
CA THR A 22 -7.62 -7.74 3.75
C THR A 22 -8.79 -6.80 3.50
N PHE A 23 -8.66 -5.54 3.93
CA PHE A 23 -9.68 -4.50 3.78
C PHE A 23 -9.55 -3.69 2.48
N TYR A 24 -8.90 -4.22 1.48
CA TYR A 24 -8.80 -3.56 0.17
C TYR A 24 -8.70 -4.59 -0.96
N PHE A 25 -9.26 -4.22 -2.09
CA PHE A 25 -8.96 -4.82 -3.39
C PHE A 25 -8.82 -3.70 -4.42
N GLN A 26 -9.80 -2.78 -4.43
CA GLN A 26 -9.80 -1.56 -5.25
C GLN A 26 -10.37 -0.40 -4.43
N GLY A 27 -9.98 0.83 -4.78
CA GLY A 27 -10.43 2.06 -4.13
C GLY A 27 -9.60 2.44 -2.90
N GLU A 28 -10.16 3.32 -2.08
CA GLU A 28 -9.53 3.86 -0.88
C GLU A 28 -10.39 3.53 0.35
N PRO A 29 -9.89 2.68 1.27
CA PRO A 29 -10.66 2.24 2.44
C PRO A 29 -11.13 3.38 3.35
N TYR A 30 -10.31 4.42 3.52
CA TYR A 30 -10.61 5.58 4.37
C TYR A 30 -11.77 6.45 3.87
N LEU A 31 -12.28 6.21 2.65
CA LEU A 31 -13.53 6.82 2.18
C LEU A 31 -14.77 6.23 2.87
N ASN A 32 -14.65 5.04 3.47
CA ASN A 32 -15.74 4.49 4.26
C ASN A 32 -15.65 5.00 5.71
N PRO A 33 -16.59 5.82 6.19
CA PRO A 33 -16.52 6.38 7.54
C PRO A 33 -16.57 5.32 8.64
N LYS A 34 -17.01 4.09 8.32
CA LYS A 34 -17.06 2.95 9.25
C LYS A 34 -15.88 1.99 9.13
N PHE A 35 -14.90 2.33 8.30
CA PHE A 35 -13.76 1.46 8.02
C PHE A 35 -13.01 1.05 9.29
N LEU A 36 -12.60 2.01 10.12
CA LEU A 36 -11.81 1.73 11.34
C LEU A 36 -12.64 1.01 12.43
N GLU A 37 -13.96 1.22 12.47
CA GLU A 37 -14.87 0.45 13.34
C GLU A 37 -14.91 -1.03 12.90
N MET A 38 -14.94 -1.28 11.59
CA MET A 38 -14.87 -2.64 11.03
C MET A 38 -13.53 -3.31 11.32
N VAL A 39 -12.42 -2.57 11.18
CA VAL A 39 -11.07 -3.07 11.54
C VAL A 39 -11.04 -3.47 13.02
N ASN A 40 -11.49 -2.57 13.91
CA ASN A 40 -11.53 -2.84 15.35
C ASN A 40 -12.38 -4.08 15.68
N TYR A 41 -13.52 -4.23 15.02
CA TYR A 41 -14.37 -5.40 15.19
C TYR A 41 -13.65 -6.70 14.81
N ALA A 42 -13.02 -6.75 13.64
CA ALA A 42 -12.26 -7.92 13.19
C ALA A 42 -11.05 -8.21 14.09
N SER A 43 -10.31 -7.19 14.50
CA SER A 43 -9.20 -7.30 15.44
C SER A 43 -9.65 -7.85 16.81
N SER A 44 -10.82 -7.42 17.32
CA SER A 44 -11.41 -7.95 18.56
C SER A 44 -11.72 -9.46 18.52
N LYS A 45 -11.92 -10.00 17.32
CA LYS A 45 -12.10 -11.44 17.06
C LYS A 45 -10.77 -12.18 16.81
N ARG A 46 -9.63 -11.50 17.01
CA ARG A 46 -8.27 -12.03 16.79
C ARG A 46 -7.95 -12.39 15.33
N ILE A 47 -8.61 -11.71 14.38
CA ILE A 47 -8.31 -11.84 12.97
C ILE A 47 -7.19 -10.84 12.66
N TYR A 48 -6.11 -11.29 12.02
CA TYR A 48 -5.06 -10.41 11.54
C TYR A 48 -5.58 -9.53 10.41
N THR A 49 -5.46 -8.21 10.56
CA THR A 49 -6.06 -7.22 9.66
C THR A 49 -5.02 -6.47 8.86
N SER A 50 -5.29 -6.26 7.57
CA SER A 50 -4.39 -5.55 6.67
C SER A 50 -5.16 -4.62 5.74
N THR A 51 -4.60 -3.45 5.48
CA THR A 51 -5.12 -2.53 4.46
C THR A 51 -4.03 -1.84 3.67
N SER A 52 -4.42 -1.27 2.52
CA SER A 52 -3.57 -0.37 1.73
C SER A 52 -4.31 0.95 1.53
N THR A 53 -3.58 2.06 1.53
CA THR A 53 -4.10 3.41 1.38
C THR A 53 -3.19 4.29 0.54
N ASN A 54 -3.76 5.29 -0.11
CA ASN A 54 -3.02 6.39 -0.71
C ASN A 54 -2.60 7.46 0.32
N ALA A 55 -2.98 7.28 1.59
CA ALA A 55 -2.68 8.10 2.76
C ALA A 55 -3.15 9.57 2.73
N HIS A 56 -3.93 9.99 1.74
CA HIS A 56 -4.45 11.36 1.67
C HIS A 56 -5.49 11.70 2.75
N TYR A 57 -6.02 10.68 3.41
CA TYR A 57 -7.04 10.77 4.47
C TYR A 57 -6.49 10.47 5.87
N LEU A 58 -5.18 10.35 6.02
CA LEU A 58 -4.50 10.12 7.29
C LEU A 58 -4.13 11.44 7.96
N ASP A 59 -5.13 12.29 8.19
CA ASP A 59 -4.97 13.43 9.08
C ASP A 59 -4.69 12.97 10.53
N ASP A 60 -4.51 13.90 11.43
CA ASP A 60 -4.14 13.58 12.81
C ASP A 60 -5.13 12.67 13.53
N ASP A 61 -6.43 12.94 13.40
CA ASP A 61 -7.50 12.16 14.03
C ASP A 61 -7.62 10.77 13.40
N SER A 62 -7.62 10.68 12.08
CA SER A 62 -7.68 9.42 11.35
C SER A 62 -6.46 8.54 11.62
N ALA A 63 -5.27 9.13 11.70
CA ALA A 63 -4.04 8.42 12.03
C ALA A 63 -4.07 7.85 13.46
N LYS A 64 -4.55 8.64 14.44
CA LYS A 64 -4.76 8.16 15.81
C LYS A 64 -5.72 6.99 15.86
N LYS A 65 -6.90 7.14 15.27
CA LYS A 65 -7.92 6.09 15.21
C LYS A 65 -7.41 4.84 14.49
N THR A 66 -6.54 5.00 13.47
CA THR A 66 -5.90 3.87 12.79
C THR A 66 -5.06 3.03 13.76
N VAL A 67 -4.25 3.68 14.60
CA VAL A 67 -3.45 2.96 15.61
C VAL A 67 -4.34 2.34 16.69
N GLU A 68 -5.37 3.06 17.14
CA GLU A 68 -6.32 2.56 18.17
C GLU A 68 -7.23 1.45 17.67
N SER A 69 -7.45 1.33 16.35
CA SER A 69 -8.32 0.31 15.77
C SER A 69 -7.81 -1.13 15.90
N GLY A 70 -6.51 -1.29 16.23
CA GLY A 70 -5.88 -2.60 16.26
C GLY A 70 -5.55 -3.15 14.86
N LEU A 71 -5.45 -2.29 13.84
CA LEU A 71 -4.98 -2.66 12.52
C LEU A 71 -3.57 -3.24 12.62
N ASP A 72 -3.34 -4.46 12.11
CA ASP A 72 -2.03 -5.10 12.20
C ASP A 72 -1.04 -4.62 11.13
N ARG A 73 -1.52 -4.35 9.91
CA ARG A 73 -0.67 -3.95 8.78
C ARG A 73 -1.29 -2.81 7.99
N LEU A 74 -0.51 -1.74 7.82
CA LEU A 74 -0.85 -0.60 6.99
C LEU A 74 0.15 -0.47 5.84
N ILE A 75 -0.32 -0.63 4.61
CA ILE A 75 0.47 -0.41 3.41
C ILE A 75 0.16 1.00 2.88
N ILE A 76 1.17 1.84 2.79
CA ILE A 76 1.07 3.19 2.23
C ILE A 76 1.73 3.19 0.86
N SER A 77 0.98 3.58 -0.16
CA SER A 77 1.48 3.67 -1.52
C SER A 77 2.26 4.97 -1.73
N VAL A 78 3.58 4.86 -1.89
CA VAL A 78 4.50 6.00 -2.09
C VAL A 78 5.31 5.74 -3.36
N ASP A 79 4.77 6.14 -4.52
CA ASP A 79 5.31 5.77 -5.82
C ASP A 79 6.25 6.86 -6.44
N GLY A 80 6.91 7.63 -5.58
CA GLY A 80 7.91 8.65 -5.92
C GLY A 80 8.46 9.34 -4.68
N ILE A 81 9.65 9.91 -4.76
CA ILE A 81 10.28 10.70 -3.67
C ILE A 81 10.22 12.21 -3.93
N THR A 82 9.88 12.61 -5.14
CA THR A 82 9.59 13.99 -5.52
C THR A 82 8.12 14.11 -5.94
N GLN A 83 7.55 15.31 -5.87
CA GLN A 83 6.18 15.53 -6.36
C GLN A 83 6.04 15.17 -7.83
N GLU A 84 7.06 15.47 -8.63
CA GLU A 84 7.06 15.18 -10.06
C GLU A 84 7.02 13.67 -10.35
N SER A 85 7.91 12.90 -9.75
CA SER A 85 7.96 11.44 -9.95
C SER A 85 6.72 10.74 -9.37
N TYR A 86 6.22 11.21 -8.23
CA TYR A 86 5.01 10.70 -7.62
C TYR A 86 3.76 10.95 -8.50
N GLU A 87 3.60 12.18 -9.00
CA GLU A 87 2.44 12.58 -9.80
C GLU A 87 2.48 11.98 -11.22
N ALA A 88 3.65 11.64 -11.74
CA ALA A 88 3.78 10.94 -13.02
C ALA A 88 3.00 9.62 -13.08
N TYR A 89 2.86 8.94 -11.94
CA TYR A 89 2.05 7.73 -11.82
C TYR A 89 0.74 7.96 -11.05
N ARG A 90 0.77 8.75 -9.96
CA ARG A 90 -0.37 9.07 -9.09
C ARG A 90 -0.99 10.41 -9.48
N ILE A 91 -1.63 10.47 -10.65
CA ILE A 91 -2.19 11.69 -11.24
C ILE A 91 -3.06 12.45 -10.23
N GLY A 92 -2.72 13.73 -9.99
CA GLY A 92 -3.41 14.60 -9.03
C GLY A 92 -3.10 14.32 -7.56
N GLY A 93 -2.27 13.31 -7.26
CA GLY A 93 -1.84 13.01 -5.90
C GLY A 93 -0.86 14.05 -5.36
N LYS A 94 -0.83 14.21 -4.05
CA LYS A 94 0.06 15.15 -3.34
C LYS A 94 1.01 14.36 -2.43
N LEU A 95 2.29 14.27 -2.82
CA LEU A 95 3.29 13.52 -2.08
C LEU A 95 3.41 14.00 -0.62
N GLU A 96 3.40 15.32 -0.39
CA GLU A 96 3.51 15.86 0.98
C GLU A 96 2.38 15.36 1.89
N LYS A 97 1.13 15.26 1.39
CA LYS A 97 0.02 14.69 2.17
C LYS A 97 0.24 13.23 2.53
N VAL A 98 0.82 12.45 1.61
CA VAL A 98 1.14 11.04 1.85
C VAL A 98 2.19 10.90 2.95
N LEU A 99 3.26 11.69 2.86
CA LEU A 99 4.34 11.68 3.85
C LEU A 99 3.88 12.23 5.20
N GLU A 100 3.02 13.27 5.21
CA GLU A 100 2.39 13.78 6.42
C GLU A 100 1.51 12.71 7.09
N GLY A 101 0.65 12.04 6.31
CA GLY A 101 -0.17 10.94 6.81
C GLY A 101 0.65 9.80 7.42
N ALA A 102 1.76 9.44 6.77
CA ALA A 102 2.69 8.44 7.31
C ALA A 102 3.34 8.91 8.63
N ARG A 103 3.81 10.17 8.70
CA ARG A 103 4.37 10.77 9.93
C ARG A 103 3.36 10.76 11.07
N ASN A 104 2.10 11.09 10.79
CA ASN A 104 1.02 11.08 11.78
C ASN A 104 0.84 9.69 12.39
N VAL A 105 0.75 8.65 11.56
CA VAL A 105 0.61 7.26 12.04
C VAL A 105 1.83 6.85 12.88
N LEU A 106 3.05 7.11 12.41
CA LEU A 106 4.28 6.75 13.13
C LEU A 106 4.39 7.49 14.46
N ARG A 107 3.99 8.76 14.52
CA ARG A 107 3.93 9.55 15.74
C ARG A 107 2.92 8.95 16.74
N TRP A 108 1.69 8.67 16.31
CA TRP A 108 0.68 8.07 17.18
C TRP A 108 1.06 6.67 17.67
N LYS A 109 1.73 5.86 16.84
CA LYS A 109 2.31 4.60 17.31
C LYS A 109 3.27 4.81 18.48
N LYS A 110 4.15 5.81 18.38
CA LYS A 110 5.11 6.13 19.44
C LYS A 110 4.42 6.65 20.70
N GLU A 111 3.48 7.59 20.55
CA GLU A 111 2.75 8.21 21.67
C GLU A 111 1.90 7.20 22.44
N LEU A 112 1.21 6.30 21.71
CA LEU A 112 0.38 5.24 22.28
C LEU A 112 1.18 3.99 22.67
N LYS A 113 2.51 3.98 22.43
CA LYS A 113 3.40 2.82 22.65
C LYS A 113 2.89 1.55 21.97
N SER A 114 2.28 1.70 20.79
CA SER A 114 1.73 0.59 20.02
C SER A 114 2.76 -0.04 19.10
N SER A 115 2.82 -1.36 19.07
CA SER A 115 3.59 -2.12 18.08
C SER A 115 2.92 -2.16 16.70
N THR A 116 1.61 -1.89 16.65
CA THR A 116 0.80 -1.93 15.43
C THR A 116 0.26 -0.54 15.05
N PRO A 117 -0.05 -0.33 13.77
CA PRO A 117 0.17 -1.23 12.64
C PRO A 117 1.65 -1.36 12.24
N HIS A 118 2.03 -2.51 11.64
CA HIS A 118 3.27 -2.63 10.89
C HIS A 118 3.15 -1.79 9.61
N VAL A 119 3.88 -0.68 9.53
CA VAL A 119 3.78 0.29 8.44
C VAL A 119 4.73 -0.08 7.31
N ILE A 120 4.21 -0.21 6.10
CA ILE A 120 4.95 -0.57 4.90
C ILE A 120 4.83 0.55 3.88
N PHE A 121 5.95 1.07 3.38
CA PHE A 121 5.95 1.84 2.15
C PHE A 121 5.99 0.90 0.97
N GLN A 122 4.95 0.92 0.15
CA GLN A 122 4.91 0.21 -1.12
C GLN A 122 5.25 1.18 -2.24
N PHE A 123 6.31 0.84 -2.97
CA PHE A 123 6.81 1.62 -4.10
C PHE A 123 6.67 0.79 -5.37
N LEU A 124 5.77 1.21 -6.27
CA LEU A 124 5.65 0.59 -7.59
C LEU A 124 6.74 1.14 -8.50
N VAL A 125 7.69 0.27 -8.84
CA VAL A 125 8.79 0.66 -9.72
C VAL A 125 8.32 0.70 -11.16
N VAL A 126 8.38 1.89 -11.74
CA VAL A 126 8.14 2.17 -13.15
C VAL A 126 9.36 2.88 -13.74
N LYS A 127 9.42 3.01 -15.07
CA LYS A 127 10.55 3.64 -15.76
C LYS A 127 10.85 5.04 -15.23
N GLN A 128 9.82 5.81 -14.88
CA GLN A 128 9.95 7.21 -14.46
C GLN A 128 10.60 7.36 -13.07
N ASN A 129 10.41 6.37 -12.18
CA ASN A 129 10.87 6.44 -10.79
C ASN A 129 11.93 5.38 -10.42
N GLN A 130 12.34 4.50 -11.36
CA GLN A 130 13.26 3.39 -11.08
C GLN A 130 14.62 3.81 -10.51
N HIS A 131 15.02 5.06 -10.74
CA HIS A 131 16.27 5.65 -10.22
C HIS A 131 16.15 6.09 -8.76
N GLU A 132 14.93 6.15 -8.20
CA GLU A 132 14.66 6.63 -6.85
C GLU A 132 14.63 5.51 -5.79
N VAL A 133 14.82 4.26 -6.16
CA VAL A 133 14.71 3.10 -5.27
C VAL A 133 15.58 3.24 -4.02
N GLN A 134 16.85 3.61 -4.18
CA GLN A 134 17.77 3.78 -3.05
C GLN A 134 17.37 4.96 -2.15
N ALA A 135 16.92 6.06 -2.74
CA ALA A 135 16.46 7.23 -2.01
C ALA A 135 15.14 6.95 -1.27
N MET A 136 14.27 6.08 -1.80
CA MET A 136 13.07 5.61 -1.09
C MET A 136 13.42 4.79 0.14
N GLU A 137 14.40 3.89 0.06
CA GLU A 137 14.88 3.13 1.24
C GLU A 137 15.43 4.07 2.31
N GLN A 138 16.19 5.09 1.90
CA GLN A 138 16.73 6.09 2.81
C GLN A 138 15.60 6.89 3.48
N LEU A 139 14.65 7.42 2.70
CA LEU A 139 13.50 8.17 3.20
C LEU A 139 12.69 7.36 4.22
N ALA A 140 12.40 6.11 3.91
CA ALA A 140 11.65 5.22 4.80
C ALA A 140 12.40 4.95 6.12
N ASN A 141 13.70 4.76 6.05
CA ASN A 141 14.57 4.60 7.23
C ASN A 141 14.57 5.86 8.11
N GLU A 142 14.75 7.04 7.52
CA GLU A 142 14.74 8.33 8.22
C GLU A 142 13.39 8.60 8.90
N MET A 143 12.29 8.17 8.28
CA MET A 143 10.96 8.28 8.84
C MET A 143 10.64 7.23 9.91
N GLY A 144 11.43 6.16 10.01
CA GLY A 144 11.17 5.05 10.94
C GLY A 144 10.05 4.11 10.48
N VAL A 145 9.85 3.98 9.17
CA VAL A 145 8.93 3.02 8.57
C VAL A 145 9.44 1.59 8.79
N ASN A 146 8.55 0.64 9.05
CA ASN A 146 8.94 -0.71 9.40
C ASN A 146 9.51 -1.50 8.20
N GLU A 147 9.01 -1.24 6.98
CA GLU A 147 9.37 -2.01 5.79
C GLU A 147 9.17 -1.19 4.52
N VAL A 148 10.01 -1.42 3.51
CA VAL A 148 9.79 -0.94 2.14
C VAL A 148 9.60 -2.13 1.22
N ARG A 149 8.56 -2.09 0.38
CA ARG A 149 8.28 -3.10 -0.65
C ARG A 149 8.32 -2.50 -2.03
N PHE A 150 9.23 -2.98 -2.84
CA PHE A 150 9.27 -2.67 -4.26
C PHE A 150 8.40 -3.64 -5.04
N LYS A 151 7.43 -3.10 -5.77
CA LYS A 151 6.55 -3.86 -6.67
C LYS A 151 6.95 -3.63 -8.11
N THR A 152 6.89 -4.66 -8.93
CA THR A 152 7.05 -4.54 -10.39
C THR A 152 5.71 -4.19 -11.03
N ALA A 153 5.72 -3.24 -11.98
CA ALA A 153 4.50 -2.85 -12.69
C ALA A 153 3.95 -4.02 -13.52
N GLN A 154 2.64 -4.21 -13.45
CA GLN A 154 1.90 -5.08 -14.36
C GLN A 154 1.28 -4.22 -15.46
N VAL A 155 1.60 -4.54 -16.69
CA VAL A 155 1.16 -3.80 -17.88
C VAL A 155 0.45 -4.79 -18.81
N TYR A 156 -0.75 -4.46 -19.26
CA TYR A 156 -1.53 -5.35 -20.14
C TYR A 156 -0.98 -5.37 -21.57
N ASP A 157 -0.68 -4.17 -22.11
CA ASP A 157 -0.13 -4.03 -23.47
C ASP A 157 1.40 -3.94 -23.43
N PHE A 158 2.06 -5.04 -23.11
CA PHE A 158 3.51 -5.06 -22.93
C PHE A 158 4.30 -5.51 -24.17
N GLU A 159 3.71 -6.29 -25.08
CA GLU A 159 4.42 -6.99 -26.15
C GLU A 159 5.26 -6.07 -27.05
N ASN A 160 4.73 -4.89 -27.37
CA ASN A 160 5.42 -3.89 -28.20
C ASN A 160 6.20 -2.85 -27.37
N GLY A 161 6.30 -3.08 -26.05
CA GLY A 161 6.86 -2.15 -25.10
C GLY A 161 5.80 -1.20 -24.53
N ASN A 162 6.07 -0.69 -23.34
CA ASN A 162 5.21 0.27 -22.66
C ASN A 162 6.08 1.23 -21.85
N GLU A 163 5.68 2.48 -21.75
CA GLU A 163 6.42 3.53 -21.04
C GLU A 163 6.59 3.30 -19.53
N LEU A 164 5.74 2.46 -18.93
CA LEU A 164 5.85 2.09 -17.53
C LEU A 164 6.87 0.96 -17.27
N ILE A 165 7.33 0.26 -18.30
CA ILE A 165 8.27 -0.85 -18.12
C ILE A 165 9.64 -0.32 -17.72
N PRO A 166 10.18 -0.67 -16.53
CA PRO A 166 11.51 -0.27 -16.11
C PRO A 166 12.59 -0.77 -17.08
N THR A 167 13.64 0.03 -17.27
CA THR A 167 14.83 -0.37 -18.02
C THR A 167 15.84 -1.12 -17.16
N ILE A 168 15.75 -0.98 -15.84
CA ILE A 168 16.54 -1.76 -14.88
C ILE A 168 15.93 -3.15 -14.77
N GLU A 169 16.65 -4.14 -15.26
CA GLU A 169 16.16 -5.52 -15.40
C GLU A 169 15.60 -6.12 -14.09
N LYS A 170 16.25 -5.86 -12.97
CA LYS A 170 15.83 -6.31 -11.62
C LYS A 170 14.39 -5.90 -11.29
N TYR A 171 13.95 -4.73 -11.76
CA TYR A 171 12.62 -4.17 -11.46
C TYR A 171 11.61 -4.37 -12.57
N SER A 172 12.02 -4.99 -13.70
CA SER A 172 11.11 -5.29 -14.81
C SER A 172 10.51 -6.70 -14.65
N ARG A 173 9.18 -6.79 -14.76
CA ARG A 173 8.44 -8.05 -14.90
C ARG A 173 8.63 -8.68 -16.28
N TYR A 174 9.10 -7.89 -17.24
CA TYR A 174 9.20 -8.24 -18.65
C TYR A 174 10.65 -8.30 -19.10
N GLU A 175 10.93 -9.12 -20.08
CA GLU A 175 12.23 -9.18 -20.78
C GLU A 175 12.06 -9.00 -22.28
N LYS A 176 13.06 -8.40 -22.94
CA LYS A 176 13.04 -8.18 -24.37
C LYS A 176 13.55 -9.41 -25.08
N THR A 177 12.79 -9.91 -26.05
CA THR A 177 13.16 -11.04 -26.89
C THR A 177 14.12 -10.62 -27.99
N VAL A 178 14.74 -11.61 -28.66
CA VAL A 178 15.61 -11.40 -29.85
C VAL A 178 14.84 -10.69 -30.99
N SER A 179 13.53 -10.92 -31.10
CA SER A 179 12.67 -10.26 -32.08
C SER A 179 12.31 -8.82 -31.72
N GLY A 180 12.80 -8.30 -30.58
CA GLY A 180 12.54 -6.95 -30.10
C GLY A 180 11.21 -6.78 -29.34
N LYS A 181 10.37 -7.80 -29.29
CA LYS A 181 9.14 -7.82 -28.49
C LYS A 181 9.43 -8.11 -27.02
N TYR A 182 8.50 -7.77 -26.14
CA TYR A 182 8.58 -8.11 -24.73
C TYR A 182 7.78 -9.38 -24.41
N LYS A 183 8.28 -10.18 -23.48
CA LYS A 183 7.56 -11.31 -22.87
C LYS A 183 7.67 -11.23 -21.36
N ILE A 184 6.79 -11.91 -20.66
CA ILE A 184 6.80 -11.99 -19.20
C ILE A 184 7.91 -12.94 -18.76
N LYS A 185 8.72 -12.52 -17.77
CA LYS A 185 9.80 -13.33 -17.21
C LYS A 185 9.31 -14.58 -16.48
N ASN A 186 8.19 -14.46 -15.79
CA ASN A 186 7.59 -15.55 -15.01
C ASN A 186 6.09 -15.60 -15.27
N GLU A 187 5.66 -16.58 -16.04
CA GLU A 187 4.25 -16.77 -16.43
C GLU A 187 3.31 -16.98 -15.22
N LEU A 188 3.82 -17.54 -14.11
CA LEU A 188 3.04 -17.73 -12.88
C LEU A 188 2.67 -16.43 -12.17
N LEU A 189 3.31 -15.29 -12.51
CA LEU A 189 3.00 -13.98 -11.92
C LEU A 189 1.85 -13.24 -12.62
N ASN A 190 1.19 -13.86 -13.59
CA ASN A 190 0.16 -13.24 -14.44
C ASN A 190 -1.28 -13.62 -14.09
N HIS A 191 -1.47 -14.28 -12.98
CA HIS A 191 -2.80 -14.73 -12.51
C HIS A 191 -3.24 -13.99 -11.27
#